data_1182ea16a19ce8065073eba97a6294ce
#
_entry.id   1182ea16a19ce8065073eba97a6294ce
#
_cell.length_a   1.000
_cell.length_b   1.000
_cell.length_c   1.000
_cell.angle_alpha   90.00
_cell.angle_beta   90.00
_cell.angle_gamma   90.00
#
_symmetry.space_group_name_H-M   'P 1'
#
loop_
_entity.id
_entity.type
_entity.pdbx_description
1 polymer ?
#
loop_
_entity_poly.entity_id
_entity_poly.type
_entity_poly.pdbx_seq_one_letter_code
_entity_poly.pdbx_strand_id
1 'polypeptide(L)'
;CVCPFHNDKNPSMKVDRRFYCFGCGATGDVIDFVSRLHGISSKEAALMLAQDFSIPYEDGRNGKKQPIRPRLRKETEEQKFRHMERHCFRVLSDYYHLLRRWKEEYAPRQPDEAWNPRFVEALQNMSRVEYLMDVLLSGDIQERAALITGHGKEVRNLERRMAEFTA
;
A
#
# COMPACT_ATOMS: atom_id res chain seq x y z
N CYS A 1 17.43 -14.99 -5.21
CA CYS A 1 16.21 -14.46 -5.83
C CYS A 1 16.14 -14.87 -7.30
N VAL A 2 14.99 -14.63 -7.94
CA VAL A 2 14.81 -14.84 -9.40
C VAL A 2 15.60 -13.77 -10.15
N CYS A 3 16.29 -14.18 -11.22
CA CYS A 3 17.07 -13.27 -12.06
C CYS A 3 16.18 -12.51 -13.05
N PRO A 4 16.23 -11.16 -13.10
CA PRO A 4 15.43 -10.38 -14.05
C PRO A 4 16.04 -10.34 -15.47
N PHE A 5 17.24 -10.90 -15.69
CA PHE A 5 17.96 -10.78 -16.95
C PHE A 5 17.80 -11.97 -17.89
N HIS A 6 17.11 -13.05 -17.43
CA HIS A 6 16.76 -14.20 -18.27
C HIS A 6 15.47 -14.84 -17.73
N ASN A 7 14.88 -15.74 -18.48
CA ASN A 7 13.69 -16.48 -18.05
C ASN A 7 14.07 -17.51 -16.98
N ASP A 8 14.10 -17.05 -15.73
CA ASP A 8 14.52 -17.81 -14.55
C ASP A 8 13.32 -18.47 -13.89
N LYS A 9 13.18 -19.79 -14.04
CA LYS A 9 12.10 -20.57 -13.42
C LYS A 9 12.40 -20.95 -11.97
N ASN A 10 13.68 -20.98 -11.59
CA ASN A 10 14.14 -21.30 -10.23
C ASN A 10 15.08 -20.20 -9.77
N PRO A 11 14.98 -19.71 -8.51
CA PRO A 11 15.83 -18.64 -8.02
C PRO A 11 17.32 -18.96 -8.19
N SER A 12 17.97 -18.33 -9.16
CA SER A 12 19.37 -18.57 -9.53
C SER A 12 20.30 -17.38 -9.30
N MET A 13 19.79 -16.27 -8.74
CA MET A 13 20.57 -15.08 -8.46
C MET A 13 20.86 -14.90 -6.97
N LYS A 14 22.13 -14.74 -6.65
CA LYS A 14 22.61 -14.26 -5.34
C LYS A 14 22.83 -12.75 -5.40
N VAL A 15 22.34 -12.03 -4.38
CA VAL A 15 22.53 -10.59 -4.21
C VAL A 15 23.09 -10.33 -2.82
N ASP A 16 24.24 -9.64 -2.83
CA ASP A 16 24.92 -9.16 -1.63
C ASP A 16 25.47 -7.74 -1.95
N ARG A 17 26.73 -7.45 -1.72
CA ARG A 17 27.40 -6.23 -2.21
C ARG A 17 27.50 -6.18 -3.75
N ARG A 18 27.48 -7.33 -4.37
CA ARG A 18 27.42 -7.56 -5.83
C ARG A 18 26.36 -8.60 -6.11
N PHE A 19 25.80 -8.58 -7.32
CA PHE A 19 24.95 -9.67 -7.78
C PHE A 19 25.72 -10.67 -8.64
N TYR A 20 25.31 -11.92 -8.59
CA TYR A 20 25.76 -12.98 -9.47
C TYR A 20 24.60 -13.94 -9.75
N CYS A 21 24.37 -14.21 -11.02
CA CYS A 21 23.38 -15.20 -11.43
C CYS A 21 24.08 -16.47 -11.91
N PHE A 22 23.77 -17.59 -11.27
CA PHE A 22 24.30 -18.90 -11.64
C PHE A 22 23.69 -19.45 -12.93
N GLY A 23 22.50 -18.98 -13.33
CA GLY A 23 21.81 -19.41 -14.55
C GLY A 23 22.37 -18.77 -15.82
N CYS A 24 22.54 -17.45 -15.85
CA CYS A 24 22.99 -16.72 -17.05
C CYS A 24 24.38 -16.09 -16.92
N GLY A 25 25.07 -16.24 -15.80
CA GLY A 25 26.39 -15.64 -15.54
C GLY A 25 26.39 -14.12 -15.36
N ALA A 26 25.23 -13.47 -15.34
CA ALA A 26 25.16 -12.03 -15.14
C ALA A 26 25.72 -11.66 -13.75
N THR A 27 26.65 -10.71 -13.75
CA THR A 27 27.31 -10.22 -12.52
C THR A 27 27.58 -8.73 -12.62
N GLY A 28 27.71 -8.07 -11.49
CA GLY A 28 28.03 -6.66 -11.41
C GLY A 28 27.74 -6.07 -10.04
N ASP A 29 27.89 -4.74 -9.93
CA ASP A 29 27.49 -3.97 -8.78
C ASP A 29 26.05 -3.41 -8.95
N VAL A 30 25.65 -2.52 -8.05
CA VAL A 30 24.31 -1.92 -8.09
C VAL A 30 24.09 -1.06 -9.35
N ILE A 31 25.15 -0.39 -9.84
CA ILE A 31 25.07 0.43 -11.06
C ILE A 31 24.90 -0.47 -12.27
N ASP A 32 25.67 -1.55 -12.35
CA ASP A 32 25.54 -2.55 -13.42
C ASP A 32 24.17 -3.21 -13.43
N PHE A 33 23.60 -3.46 -12.24
CA PHE A 33 22.27 -4.03 -12.10
C PHE A 33 21.20 -3.10 -12.68
N VAL A 34 21.21 -1.82 -12.28
CA VAL A 34 20.25 -0.82 -12.74
C VAL A 34 20.42 -0.53 -14.23
N SER A 35 21.67 -0.42 -14.70
CA SER A 35 22.00 -0.24 -16.11
C SER A 35 21.39 -1.33 -16.98
N ARG A 36 21.56 -2.60 -16.60
CA ARG A 36 21.00 -3.76 -17.32
C ARG A 36 19.48 -3.85 -17.20
N LEU A 37 18.93 -3.55 -16.01
CA LEU A 37 17.50 -3.65 -15.76
C LEU A 37 16.69 -2.65 -16.60
N HIS A 38 17.26 -1.44 -16.79
CA HIS A 38 16.60 -0.36 -17.51
C HIS A 38 17.14 -0.16 -18.95
N GLY A 39 18.15 -0.91 -19.37
CA GLY A 39 18.76 -0.75 -20.69
C GLY A 39 19.42 0.61 -20.90
N ILE A 40 19.98 1.22 -19.85
CA ILE A 40 20.60 2.54 -19.84
C ILE A 40 22.12 2.42 -19.62
N SER A 41 22.87 3.49 -19.89
CA SER A 41 24.31 3.52 -19.63
C SER A 41 24.62 3.50 -18.11
N SER A 42 25.81 3.04 -17.73
CA SER A 42 26.24 3.04 -16.31
C SER A 42 26.24 4.44 -15.71
N LYS A 43 26.51 5.48 -16.51
CA LYS A 43 26.43 6.89 -16.06
C LYS A 43 25.00 7.28 -15.73
N GLU A 44 24.05 6.98 -16.59
CA GLU A 44 22.62 7.24 -16.36
C GLU A 44 22.08 6.44 -15.18
N ALA A 45 22.49 5.18 -15.02
CA ALA A 45 22.16 4.36 -13.89
C ALA A 45 22.71 4.95 -12.56
N ALA A 46 23.97 5.40 -12.58
CA ALA A 46 24.57 6.07 -11.41
C ALA A 46 23.83 7.37 -11.04
N LEU A 47 23.44 8.17 -12.02
CA LEU A 47 22.67 9.40 -11.79
C LEU A 47 21.26 9.09 -11.27
N MET A 48 20.62 8.05 -11.79
CA MET A 48 19.32 7.58 -11.34
C MET A 48 19.38 7.13 -9.87
N LEU A 49 20.39 6.32 -9.52
CA LEU A 49 20.62 5.90 -8.14
C LEU A 49 20.92 7.08 -7.20
N ALA A 50 21.77 8.02 -7.65
CA ALA A 50 22.08 9.21 -6.87
C ALA A 50 20.83 10.06 -6.60
N GLN A 51 19.90 10.14 -7.56
CA GLN A 51 18.61 10.82 -7.39
C GLN A 51 17.68 10.06 -6.44
N ASP A 52 17.54 8.73 -6.61
CA ASP A 52 16.65 7.90 -5.81
C ASP A 52 17.06 7.84 -4.34
N PHE A 53 18.37 7.83 -4.08
CA PHE A 53 18.95 7.77 -2.73
C PHE A 53 19.42 9.12 -2.18
N SER A 54 19.12 10.22 -2.90
CA SER A 54 19.50 11.59 -2.51
C SER A 54 21.00 11.75 -2.23
N ILE A 55 21.86 11.07 -3.02
CA ILE A 55 23.31 11.14 -2.92
C ILE A 55 23.80 12.38 -3.67
N PRO A 56 24.49 13.33 -3.00
CA PRO A 56 25.05 14.51 -3.69
C PRO A 56 26.17 14.08 -4.65
N TYR A 57 26.12 14.56 -5.89
CA TYR A 57 27.17 14.33 -6.87
C TYR A 57 27.60 15.63 -7.55
N GLU A 58 28.84 15.69 -8.00
CA GLU A 58 29.37 16.79 -8.79
C GLU A 58 29.36 16.40 -10.29
N ASP A 59 28.64 17.17 -11.09
CA ASP A 59 28.74 17.00 -12.52
C ASP A 59 30.03 17.70 -12.99
N GLY A 60 31.02 16.90 -13.41
CA GLY A 60 32.40 17.33 -13.73
C GLY A 60 32.54 18.42 -14.81
N ARG A 61 31.44 19.01 -15.28
CA ARG A 61 31.46 20.10 -16.29
C ARG A 61 31.38 21.50 -15.71
N ASN A 62 30.93 21.72 -14.45
CA ASN A 62 30.76 23.09 -13.93
C ASN A 62 30.91 23.27 -12.41
N GLY A 63 31.35 22.31 -11.62
CA GLY A 63 31.63 22.50 -10.19
C GLY A 63 30.45 23.02 -9.32
N LYS A 64 29.25 23.10 -9.87
CA LYS A 64 28.06 23.52 -9.15
C LYS A 64 27.31 22.25 -8.66
N LYS A 65 27.32 22.06 -7.35
CA LYS A 65 26.47 21.03 -6.71
C LYS A 65 25.02 21.32 -7.09
N GLN A 66 24.43 20.48 -7.93
CA GLN A 66 23.00 20.59 -8.18
C GLN A 66 22.24 20.05 -6.96
N PRO A 67 21.29 20.80 -6.39
CA PRO A 67 20.45 20.29 -5.33
C PRO A 67 19.62 19.13 -5.92
N ILE A 68 19.79 17.96 -5.34
CA ILE A 68 19.02 16.78 -5.70
C ILE A 68 17.57 17.04 -5.27
N ARG A 69 16.71 17.20 -6.25
CA ARG A 69 15.27 17.13 -6.00
C ARG A 69 14.92 15.65 -5.92
N PRO A 70 14.44 15.14 -4.76
CA PRO A 70 13.99 13.77 -4.67
C PRO A 70 12.95 13.56 -5.76
N ARG A 71 13.21 12.66 -6.67
CA ARG A 71 12.20 12.23 -7.64
C ARG A 71 11.21 11.41 -6.85
N LEU A 72 10.12 12.05 -6.42
CA LEU A 72 8.98 11.34 -5.85
C LEU A 72 8.60 10.27 -6.86
N ARG A 73 8.89 9.02 -6.51
CA ARG A 73 8.53 7.86 -7.32
C ARG A 73 7.01 7.92 -7.48
N LYS A 74 6.55 8.21 -8.70
CA LYS A 74 5.11 8.22 -8.97
C LYS A 74 4.61 6.82 -8.68
N GLU A 75 3.74 6.71 -7.68
CA GLU A 75 3.06 5.46 -7.39
C GLU A 75 2.34 4.98 -8.64
N THR A 76 2.50 3.70 -8.96
CA THR A 76 1.74 3.08 -10.04
C THR A 76 0.26 3.04 -9.66
N GLU A 77 -0.64 2.99 -10.64
CA GLU A 77 -2.08 2.88 -10.38
C GLU A 77 -2.40 1.63 -9.55
N GLU A 78 -1.66 0.55 -9.77
CA GLU A 78 -1.78 -0.67 -8.97
C GLU A 78 -1.39 -0.46 -7.50
N GLN A 79 -0.32 0.29 -7.24
CA GLN A 79 0.11 0.62 -5.88
C GLN A 79 -0.91 1.52 -5.17
N LYS A 80 -1.46 2.50 -5.87
CA LYS A 80 -2.54 3.36 -5.37
C LYS A 80 -3.78 2.55 -5.04
N PHE A 81 -4.18 1.65 -5.93
CA PHE A 81 -5.31 0.77 -5.71
C PHE A 81 -5.13 -0.09 -4.46
N ARG A 82 -4.01 -0.79 -4.33
CA ARG A 82 -3.68 -1.59 -3.14
C ARG A 82 -3.60 -0.75 -1.85
N HIS A 83 -3.18 0.51 -1.97
CA HIS A 83 -3.17 1.42 -0.83
C HIS A 83 -4.60 1.77 -0.39
N MET A 84 -5.46 2.12 -1.35
CA MET A 84 -6.88 2.43 -1.09
C MET A 84 -7.64 1.21 -0.55
N GLU A 85 -7.41 0.02 -1.09
CA GLU A 85 -8.00 -1.23 -0.63
C GLU A 85 -7.67 -1.50 0.85
N ARG A 86 -6.39 -1.45 1.21
CA ARG A 86 -5.95 -1.61 2.60
C ARG A 86 -6.51 -0.52 3.51
N HIS A 87 -6.59 0.72 3.03
CA HIS A 87 -7.17 1.82 3.79
C HIS A 87 -8.66 1.59 4.07
N CYS A 88 -9.45 1.25 3.04
CA CYS A 88 -10.86 0.95 3.18
C CYS A 88 -11.09 -0.21 4.16
N PHE A 89 -10.33 -1.30 4.02
CA PHE A 89 -10.45 -2.45 4.90
C PHE A 89 -10.16 -2.09 6.37
N ARG A 90 -9.10 -1.32 6.62
CA ARG A 90 -8.76 -0.88 7.97
C ARG A 90 -9.88 -0.06 8.60
N VAL A 91 -10.40 0.95 7.88
CA VAL A 91 -11.48 1.80 8.38
C VAL A 91 -12.75 1.01 8.67
N LEU A 92 -13.12 0.08 7.78
CA LEU A 92 -14.29 -0.79 8.00
C LEU A 92 -14.08 -1.74 9.18
N SER A 93 -12.88 -2.30 9.34
CA SER A 93 -12.53 -3.15 10.47
C SER A 93 -12.59 -2.40 11.80
N ASP A 94 -12.02 -1.19 11.86
CA ASP A 94 -12.06 -0.36 13.05
C ASP A 94 -13.52 0.00 13.43
N TYR A 95 -14.34 0.32 12.41
CA TYR A 95 -15.77 0.58 12.62
C TYR A 95 -16.54 -0.67 13.07
N TYR A 96 -16.25 -1.84 12.50
CA TYR A 96 -16.85 -3.11 12.93
C TYR A 96 -16.55 -3.42 14.40
N HIS A 97 -15.30 -3.21 14.84
CA HIS A 97 -14.92 -3.38 16.24
C HIS A 97 -15.63 -2.39 17.16
N LEU A 98 -15.84 -1.16 16.71
CA LEU A 98 -16.61 -0.16 17.45
C LEU A 98 -18.07 -0.58 17.59
N LEU A 99 -18.71 -1.01 16.49
CA LEU A 99 -20.10 -1.49 16.49
C LEU A 99 -20.28 -2.71 17.40
N ARG A 100 -19.32 -3.65 17.36
CA ARG A 100 -19.33 -4.83 18.23
C ARG A 100 -19.29 -4.42 19.70
N ARG A 101 -18.41 -3.48 20.05
CA ARG A 101 -18.34 -2.93 21.40
C ARG A 101 -19.66 -2.26 21.79
N TRP A 102 -20.23 -1.45 20.94
CA TRP A 102 -21.51 -0.79 21.20
C TRP A 102 -22.66 -1.76 21.38
N LYS A 103 -22.68 -2.84 20.61
CA LYS A 103 -23.68 -3.91 20.74
C LYS A 103 -23.62 -4.59 22.12
N GLU A 104 -22.42 -4.77 22.67
CA GLU A 104 -22.23 -5.39 23.98
C GLU A 104 -22.49 -4.38 25.13
N GLU A 105 -21.98 -3.16 25.00
CA GLU A 105 -21.95 -2.16 26.06
C GLU A 105 -23.30 -1.47 26.24
N TYR A 106 -24.04 -1.22 25.17
CA TYR A 106 -25.29 -0.49 25.14
C TYR A 106 -26.53 -1.37 24.94
N ALA A 107 -26.40 -2.69 25.08
CA ALA A 107 -27.53 -3.59 24.99
C ALA A 107 -28.55 -3.28 26.12
N PRO A 108 -29.87 -3.27 25.82
CA PRO A 108 -30.89 -3.04 26.86
C PRO A 108 -30.82 -4.17 27.90
N ARG A 109 -30.84 -3.80 29.14
CA ARG A 109 -30.82 -4.76 30.29
C ARG A 109 -32.21 -5.25 30.68
N GLN A 110 -33.24 -4.51 30.29
CA GLN A 110 -34.64 -4.82 30.58
C GLN A 110 -35.47 -4.76 29.28
N PRO A 111 -36.53 -5.57 29.15
CA PRO A 111 -37.35 -5.60 27.93
C PRO A 111 -38.00 -4.26 27.57
N ASP A 112 -38.32 -3.44 28.55
CA ASP A 112 -39.03 -2.16 28.42
C ASP A 112 -38.06 -0.97 28.32
N GLU A 113 -36.76 -1.22 28.34
CA GLU A 113 -35.73 -0.18 28.24
C GLU A 113 -35.68 0.41 26.83
N ALA A 114 -35.67 1.73 26.74
CA ALA A 114 -35.48 2.41 25.46
C ALA A 114 -34.08 2.09 24.88
N TRP A 115 -34.05 1.68 23.61
CA TRP A 115 -32.83 1.29 22.99
C TRP A 115 -31.87 2.49 22.80
N ASN A 116 -30.63 2.29 23.22
CA ASN A 116 -29.61 3.30 23.01
C ASN A 116 -29.31 3.45 21.49
N PRO A 117 -29.20 4.69 20.98
CA PRO A 117 -28.89 4.92 19.54
C PRO A 117 -27.65 4.18 19.02
N ARG A 118 -26.62 4.00 19.86
CA ARG A 118 -25.40 3.24 19.50
C ARG A 118 -25.66 1.75 19.33
N PHE A 119 -26.54 1.19 20.18
CA PHE A 119 -26.98 -0.19 20.04
C PHE A 119 -27.77 -0.40 18.75
N VAL A 120 -28.68 0.51 18.44
CA VAL A 120 -29.47 0.49 17.19
C VAL A 120 -28.56 0.58 15.98
N GLU A 121 -27.60 1.50 15.98
CA GLU A 121 -26.61 1.65 14.92
C GLU A 121 -25.79 0.37 14.75
N ALA A 122 -25.37 -0.27 15.83
CA ALA A 122 -24.64 -1.53 15.76
C ALA A 122 -25.45 -2.63 15.08
N LEU A 123 -26.72 -2.80 15.45
CA LEU A 123 -27.60 -3.79 14.83
C LEU A 123 -27.85 -3.54 13.34
N GLN A 124 -27.97 -2.27 12.96
CA GLN A 124 -28.27 -1.89 11.57
C GLN A 124 -27.06 -2.04 10.63
N ASN A 125 -25.85 -1.81 11.14
CA ASN A 125 -24.66 -1.68 10.26
C ASN A 125 -23.71 -2.87 10.33
N MET A 126 -23.72 -3.70 11.38
CA MET A 126 -22.74 -4.80 11.51
C MET A 126 -22.69 -5.71 10.29
N SER A 127 -23.85 -6.26 9.88
CA SER A 127 -23.89 -7.22 8.76
C SER A 127 -23.48 -6.57 7.42
N ARG A 128 -23.81 -5.28 7.24
CA ARG A 128 -23.40 -4.54 6.05
C ARG A 128 -21.89 -4.34 6.02
N VAL A 129 -21.28 -3.95 7.14
CA VAL A 129 -19.84 -3.73 7.24
C VAL A 129 -19.08 -5.05 7.04
N GLU A 130 -19.58 -6.13 7.62
CA GLU A 130 -19.04 -7.48 7.45
C GLU A 130 -19.05 -7.89 5.97
N TYR A 131 -20.17 -7.74 5.29
CA TYR A 131 -20.26 -7.98 3.84
C TYR A 131 -19.24 -7.15 3.03
N LEU A 132 -19.09 -5.85 3.32
CA LEU A 132 -18.13 -5.01 2.61
C LEU A 132 -16.68 -5.45 2.85
N MET A 133 -16.37 -5.93 4.05
CA MET A 133 -15.06 -6.49 4.37
C MET A 133 -14.82 -7.82 3.63
N ASP A 134 -15.82 -8.68 3.54
CA ASP A 134 -15.75 -9.93 2.80
C ASP A 134 -15.50 -9.70 1.31
N VAL A 135 -16.16 -8.72 0.70
CA VAL A 135 -15.90 -8.31 -0.70
C VAL A 135 -14.46 -7.84 -0.88
N LEU A 136 -13.88 -7.08 0.06
CA LEU A 136 -12.48 -6.64 -0.02
C LEU A 136 -11.49 -7.80 0.14
N LEU A 137 -11.84 -8.87 0.86
CA LEU A 137 -10.97 -10.02 1.11
C LEU A 137 -11.05 -11.09 0.02
N SER A 138 -12.26 -11.38 -0.46
CA SER A 138 -12.53 -12.53 -1.32
C SER A 138 -13.12 -12.17 -2.69
N GLY A 139 -13.57 -10.93 -2.88
CA GLY A 139 -14.14 -10.46 -4.15
C GLY A 139 -13.10 -10.39 -5.28
N ASP A 140 -13.59 -10.41 -6.51
CA ASP A 140 -12.72 -10.18 -7.66
C ASP A 140 -12.25 -8.71 -7.75
N ILE A 141 -11.32 -8.42 -8.69
CA ILE A 141 -10.74 -7.08 -8.80
C ILE A 141 -11.78 -6.03 -9.19
N GLN A 142 -12.82 -6.43 -9.95
CA GLN A 142 -13.87 -5.50 -10.39
C GLN A 142 -14.82 -5.17 -9.25
N GLU A 143 -15.21 -6.16 -8.45
CA GLU A 143 -16.04 -5.99 -7.25
C GLU A 143 -15.34 -5.09 -6.22
N ARG A 144 -14.06 -5.34 -5.96
CA ARG A 144 -13.24 -4.52 -5.04
C ARG A 144 -13.08 -3.08 -5.54
N ALA A 145 -12.87 -2.89 -6.85
CA ALA A 145 -12.76 -1.57 -7.45
C ALA A 145 -14.11 -0.81 -7.40
N ALA A 146 -15.22 -1.49 -7.68
CA ALA A 146 -16.56 -0.92 -7.59
C ALA A 146 -16.89 -0.49 -6.15
N LEU A 147 -16.54 -1.32 -5.16
CA LEU A 147 -16.71 -1.00 -3.74
C LEU A 147 -15.91 0.26 -3.36
N ILE A 148 -14.61 0.31 -3.68
CA ILE A 148 -13.75 1.44 -3.34
C ILE A 148 -14.26 2.74 -3.98
N THR A 149 -14.73 2.67 -5.23
CA THR A 149 -15.25 3.83 -5.94
C THR A 149 -16.60 4.27 -5.38
N GLY A 150 -17.52 3.32 -5.14
CA GLY A 150 -18.88 3.59 -4.66
C GLY A 150 -18.91 4.05 -3.20
N HIS A 151 -18.13 3.42 -2.34
CA HIS A 151 -18.15 3.67 -0.89
C HIS A 151 -17.02 4.58 -0.39
N GLY A 152 -16.14 5.07 -1.24
CA GLY A 152 -14.99 5.89 -0.83
C GLY A 152 -15.35 7.17 -0.06
N LYS A 153 -16.50 7.79 -0.31
CA LYS A 153 -17.00 8.94 0.47
C LYS A 153 -17.48 8.49 1.86
N GLU A 154 -18.19 7.38 1.91
CA GLU A 154 -18.71 6.80 3.15
C GLU A 154 -17.55 6.40 4.08
N VAL A 155 -16.55 5.71 3.57
CA VAL A 155 -15.35 5.31 4.31
C VAL A 155 -14.64 6.54 4.92
N ARG A 156 -14.44 7.61 4.18
CA ARG A 156 -13.85 8.85 4.71
C ARG A 156 -14.71 9.51 5.79
N ASN A 157 -16.04 9.46 5.66
CA ASN A 157 -16.94 9.99 6.68
C ASN A 157 -16.90 9.15 7.96
N LEU A 158 -16.83 7.81 7.82
CA LEU A 158 -16.67 6.91 8.96
C LEU A 158 -15.33 7.15 9.67
N GLU A 159 -14.24 7.29 8.95
CA GLU A 159 -12.91 7.57 9.53
C GLU A 159 -12.91 8.86 10.35
N ARG A 160 -13.47 9.95 9.80
CA ARG A 160 -13.57 11.23 10.51
C ARG A 160 -14.44 11.10 11.77
N ARG A 161 -15.59 10.43 11.67
CA ARG A 161 -16.48 10.22 12.79
C ARG A 161 -15.85 9.37 13.91
N MET A 162 -15.11 8.33 13.55
CA MET A 162 -14.40 7.51 14.54
C MET A 162 -13.30 8.28 15.25
N ALA A 163 -12.61 9.21 14.57
CA ALA A 163 -11.62 10.07 15.20
C ALA A 163 -12.22 10.95 16.30
N GLU A 164 -13.49 11.34 16.19
CA GLU A 164 -14.20 12.12 17.22
C GLU A 164 -14.48 11.30 18.49
N PHE A 165 -14.55 9.97 18.41
CA PHE A 165 -14.74 9.09 19.58
C PHE A 165 -13.44 8.68 20.28
N THR A 166 -12.29 8.94 19.66
CA THR A 166 -10.96 8.60 20.21
C THR A 166 -10.22 9.82 20.75
N ALA A 167 -10.73 11.03 20.54
CA ALA A 167 -10.23 12.28 21.08
C ALA A 167 -10.86 12.58 22.45
#